data_cc04965c52a55eae8224368bdb73de9d
#
_entry.id   cc04965c52a55eae8224368bdb73de9d
#
_cell.length_a   1.000
_cell.length_b   1.000
_cell.length_c   1.000
_cell.angle_alpha   90.00
_cell.angle_beta   90.00
_cell.angle_gamma   90.00
#
_symmetry.space_group_name_H-M   'P 1'
#
loop_
_entity.id
_entity.type
_entity.pdbx_description
1 polymer ?
#
loop_
_entity_poly.entity_id
_entity_poly.type
_entity_poly.pdbx_seq_one_letter_code
_entity_poly.pdbx_strand_id
1 'polypeptide(L)'
;LTLRDDYPPLLQSQEARTLSTKVLLIEEFLAQEATAGRLSLPLAPLAQRALLHGHCHQKSIATTAGTHATLKLIPDLEVTEIDSGCCGMAGSFGYEAEHYDLSMTIADRVLLPAVRAASEDTLLVANGASCRHQIMDGASRQVRHTIQVLADALTDTAGK
;
A
#
# COMPACT_ATOMS: atom_id res chain seq x y z
N LEU A 1 7.11 3.91 -8.29
CA LEU A 1 6.60 5.27 -8.56
C LEU A 1 7.65 6.08 -9.33
N THR A 2 8.92 6.05 -8.93
CA THR A 2 10.02 6.85 -9.52
C THR A 2 10.09 6.77 -11.06
N LEU A 3 10.05 5.59 -11.65
CA LEU A 3 10.10 5.43 -13.11
C LEU A 3 8.88 6.03 -13.83
N ARG A 4 7.76 6.16 -13.13
CA ARG A 4 6.50 6.66 -13.69
C ARG A 4 6.38 8.17 -13.57
N ASP A 5 6.85 8.74 -12.47
CA ASP A 5 6.64 10.13 -12.08
C ASP A 5 7.91 10.98 -12.16
N ASP A 6 9.01 10.53 -11.53
CA ASP A 6 10.24 11.35 -11.42
C ASP A 6 11.10 11.33 -12.69
N TYR A 7 11.17 10.19 -13.40
CA TYR A 7 12.03 10.04 -14.57
C TYR A 7 11.65 10.93 -15.77
N PRO A 8 10.37 11.07 -16.15
CA PRO A 8 10.02 11.91 -17.30
C PRO A 8 10.47 13.36 -17.19
N PRO A 9 10.21 14.09 -16.08
CA PRO A 9 10.70 15.45 -15.94
C PRO A 9 12.21 15.55 -15.74
N LEU A 10 12.85 14.56 -15.09
CA LEU A 10 14.28 14.57 -14.82
C LEU A 10 15.10 14.34 -16.08
N LEU A 11 14.74 13.36 -16.89
CA LEU A 11 15.50 12.98 -18.10
C LEU A 11 15.05 13.75 -19.35
N GLN A 12 13.83 14.26 -19.36
CA GLN A 12 13.22 15.03 -20.45
C GLN A 12 13.29 14.34 -21.83
N SER A 13 13.44 13.02 -21.86
CA SER A 13 13.59 12.22 -23.08
C SER A 13 12.28 11.52 -23.47
N GLN A 14 12.16 11.16 -24.75
CA GLN A 14 11.00 10.41 -25.25
C GLN A 14 10.99 8.98 -24.71
N GLU A 15 12.16 8.39 -24.50
CA GLU A 15 12.32 7.05 -23.93
C GLU A 15 11.81 7.01 -22.49
N ALA A 16 12.13 8.03 -21.68
CA ALA A 16 11.63 8.15 -20.30
C ALA A 16 10.10 8.26 -20.27
N ARG A 17 9.53 9.07 -21.17
CA ARG A 17 8.07 9.20 -21.31
C ARG A 17 7.44 7.87 -21.74
N THR A 18 8.04 7.18 -22.71
CA THR A 18 7.56 5.88 -23.17
C THR A 18 7.66 4.82 -22.06
N LEU A 19 8.75 4.83 -21.30
CA LEU A 19 8.91 3.93 -20.15
C LEU A 19 7.82 4.17 -19.10
N SER A 20 7.58 5.43 -18.73
CA SER A 20 6.61 5.78 -17.70
C SER A 20 5.20 5.26 -17.98
N THR A 21 4.79 5.22 -19.25
CA THR A 21 3.47 4.68 -19.63
C THR A 21 3.37 3.16 -19.54
N LYS A 22 4.51 2.45 -19.45
CA LYS A 22 4.56 0.99 -19.37
C LYS A 22 4.78 0.48 -17.95
N VAL A 23 5.16 1.37 -17.02
CA VAL A 23 5.41 0.99 -15.63
C VAL A 23 4.08 0.80 -14.91
N LEU A 24 3.91 -0.35 -14.31
CA LEU A 24 2.79 -0.67 -13.43
C LEU A 24 3.29 -0.88 -12.00
N LEU A 25 2.48 -0.51 -11.03
CA LEU A 25 2.63 -1.04 -9.69
C LEU A 25 2.26 -2.53 -9.72
N ILE A 26 2.83 -3.32 -8.84
CA ILE A 26 2.55 -4.76 -8.82
C ILE A 26 1.06 -5.05 -8.60
N GLU A 27 0.38 -4.24 -7.81
CA GLU A 27 -1.05 -4.34 -7.56
C GLU A 27 -1.89 -3.99 -8.81
N GLU A 28 -1.44 -3.01 -9.59
CA GLU A 28 -2.09 -2.68 -10.88
C GLU A 28 -1.95 -3.84 -11.87
N PHE A 29 -0.74 -4.42 -11.94
CA PHE A 29 -0.48 -5.58 -12.79
C PHE A 29 -1.35 -6.78 -12.39
N LEU A 30 -1.37 -7.14 -11.11
CA LEU A 30 -2.17 -8.27 -10.63
C LEU A 30 -3.67 -8.04 -10.85
N ALA A 31 -4.16 -6.82 -10.63
CA ALA A 31 -5.55 -6.46 -10.89
C ALA A 31 -5.92 -6.59 -12.38
N GLN A 32 -5.03 -6.15 -13.28
CA GLN A 32 -5.22 -6.29 -14.73
C GLN A 32 -5.23 -7.75 -15.16
N GLU A 33 -4.30 -8.56 -14.67
CA GLU A 33 -4.22 -9.99 -15.01
C GLU A 33 -5.44 -10.77 -14.48
N ALA A 34 -5.90 -10.43 -13.27
CA ALA A 34 -7.11 -11.02 -12.70
C ALA A 34 -8.36 -10.65 -13.51
N THR A 35 -8.52 -9.36 -13.86
CA THR A 35 -9.64 -8.89 -14.69
C THR A 35 -9.65 -9.54 -16.07
N ALA A 36 -8.48 -9.79 -16.63
CA ALA A 36 -8.34 -10.45 -17.93
C ALA A 36 -8.48 -11.98 -17.86
N GLY A 37 -8.71 -12.56 -16.68
CA GLY A 37 -8.82 -14.01 -16.48
C GLY A 37 -7.50 -14.77 -16.67
N ARG A 38 -6.37 -14.08 -16.64
CA ARG A 38 -5.03 -14.69 -16.80
C ARG A 38 -4.33 -14.97 -15.46
N LEU A 39 -4.89 -14.50 -14.34
CA LEU A 39 -4.37 -14.76 -13.01
C LEU A 39 -5.28 -15.75 -12.28
N SER A 40 -4.70 -16.86 -11.87
CA SER A 40 -5.36 -17.85 -10.99
C SER A 40 -4.41 -18.15 -9.84
N LEU A 41 -4.76 -17.69 -8.65
CA LEU A 41 -3.98 -17.93 -7.44
C LEU A 41 -4.79 -18.83 -6.50
N PRO A 42 -4.17 -19.89 -5.95
CA PRO A 42 -4.80 -20.73 -4.94
C PRO A 42 -4.78 -20.00 -3.60
N LEU A 43 -5.81 -19.21 -3.31
CA LEU A 43 -5.90 -18.41 -2.11
C LEU A 43 -6.86 -19.03 -1.10
N ALA A 44 -6.41 -19.17 0.15
CA ALA A 44 -7.26 -19.52 1.27
C ALA A 44 -8.15 -18.34 1.67
N PRO A 45 -9.38 -18.59 2.13
CA PRO A 45 -10.21 -17.55 2.73
C PRO A 45 -9.54 -16.95 3.96
N LEU A 46 -9.64 -15.62 4.10
CA LEU A 46 -9.16 -14.88 5.26
C LEU A 46 -10.30 -14.03 5.82
N ALA A 47 -11.10 -14.63 6.72
CA ALA A 47 -12.25 -13.97 7.35
C ALA A 47 -11.79 -12.91 8.37
N GLN A 48 -11.15 -11.84 7.90
CA GLN A 48 -10.62 -10.74 8.69
C GLN A 48 -10.99 -9.39 8.08
N ARG A 49 -10.85 -8.34 8.88
CA ARG A 49 -10.89 -6.97 8.41
C ARG A 49 -9.49 -6.47 8.11
N ALA A 50 -9.33 -5.82 6.98
CA ALA A 50 -8.12 -5.11 6.61
C ALA A 50 -8.38 -3.60 6.58
N LEU A 51 -7.55 -2.84 7.26
CA LEU A 51 -7.56 -1.38 7.27
C LEU A 51 -6.38 -0.89 6.45
N LEU A 52 -6.68 -0.32 5.28
CA LEU A 52 -5.70 0.12 4.29
C LEU A 52 -5.37 1.59 4.47
N HIS A 53 -4.07 1.93 4.55
CA HIS A 53 -3.58 3.29 4.34
C HIS A 53 -2.99 3.43 2.94
N GLY A 54 -3.66 4.21 2.08
CA GLY A 54 -3.18 4.55 0.74
C GLY A 54 -1.99 5.51 0.80
N HIS A 55 -0.85 5.14 0.19
CA HIS A 55 0.33 5.99 0.12
C HIS A 55 0.03 7.28 -0.67
N CYS A 56 0.33 8.45 -0.10
CA CYS A 56 -0.03 9.74 -0.67
C CYS A 56 0.54 9.97 -2.09
N HIS A 57 1.81 9.61 -2.33
CA HIS A 57 2.41 9.69 -3.67
C HIS A 57 1.71 8.75 -4.66
N GLN A 58 1.33 7.53 -4.24
CA GLN A 58 0.53 6.64 -5.08
C GLN A 58 -0.81 7.29 -5.42
N LYS A 59 -1.51 7.88 -4.44
CA LYS A 59 -2.80 8.53 -4.66
C LYS A 59 -2.73 9.73 -5.60
N SER A 60 -1.57 10.43 -5.66
CA SER A 60 -1.40 11.60 -6.52
C SER A 60 -1.22 11.27 -8.00
N ILE A 61 -0.63 10.11 -8.34
CA ILE A 61 -0.30 9.72 -9.72
C ILE A 61 -1.04 8.47 -10.21
N ALA A 62 -1.59 7.71 -9.29
CA ALA A 62 -2.39 6.53 -9.50
C ALA A 62 -3.44 6.46 -8.38
N THR A 63 -4.44 5.64 -8.51
CA THR A 63 -5.39 5.43 -7.42
C THR A 63 -4.98 4.24 -6.55
N THR A 64 -5.68 4.02 -5.44
CA THR A 64 -5.56 2.79 -4.64
C THR A 64 -6.39 1.63 -5.19
N ALA A 65 -7.05 1.82 -6.34
CA ALA A 65 -7.94 0.82 -6.94
C ALA A 65 -7.25 -0.53 -7.20
N GLY A 66 -5.99 -0.52 -7.70
CA GLY A 66 -5.20 -1.74 -7.89
C GLY A 66 -4.94 -2.47 -6.58
N THR A 67 -4.64 -1.72 -5.51
CA THR A 67 -4.44 -2.27 -4.16
C THR A 67 -5.72 -2.93 -3.64
N HIS A 68 -6.86 -2.25 -3.75
CA HIS A 68 -8.17 -2.80 -3.39
C HIS A 68 -8.51 -4.06 -4.21
N ALA A 69 -8.30 -4.01 -5.52
CA ALA A 69 -8.58 -5.14 -6.41
C ALA A 69 -7.71 -6.36 -6.05
N THR A 70 -6.42 -6.14 -5.74
CA THR A 70 -5.51 -7.21 -5.32
C THR A 70 -5.92 -7.83 -3.99
N LEU A 71 -6.27 -7.02 -2.98
CA LEU A 71 -6.72 -7.52 -1.68
C LEU A 71 -8.06 -8.27 -1.80
N LYS A 72 -8.97 -7.84 -2.68
CA LYS A 72 -10.24 -8.51 -2.96
C LYS A 72 -10.09 -9.86 -3.67
N LEU A 73 -8.91 -10.23 -4.16
CA LEU A 73 -8.66 -11.59 -4.63
C LEU A 73 -8.70 -12.61 -3.49
N ILE A 74 -8.44 -12.19 -2.25
CA ILE A 74 -8.47 -13.03 -1.06
C ILE A 74 -9.93 -13.19 -0.62
N PRO A 75 -10.48 -14.41 -0.64
CA PRO A 75 -11.86 -14.63 -0.23
C PRO A 75 -12.08 -14.20 1.23
N ASP A 76 -13.26 -13.67 1.52
CA ASP A 76 -13.72 -13.28 2.86
C ASP A 76 -12.92 -12.15 3.55
N LEU A 77 -11.97 -11.53 2.85
CA LEU A 77 -11.24 -10.35 3.37
C LEU A 77 -12.05 -9.07 3.15
N GLU A 78 -12.45 -8.43 4.26
CA GLU A 78 -13.12 -7.13 4.22
C GLU A 78 -12.11 -6.00 4.25
N VAL A 79 -12.05 -5.17 3.19
CA VAL A 79 -11.08 -4.08 3.06
C VAL A 79 -11.75 -2.73 3.19
N THR A 80 -11.31 -1.94 4.17
CA THR A 80 -11.71 -0.54 4.35
C THR A 80 -10.46 0.35 4.22
N GLU A 81 -10.56 1.45 3.49
CA GLU A 81 -9.47 2.43 3.38
C GLU A 81 -9.67 3.58 4.38
N ILE A 82 -8.57 3.97 5.07
CA ILE A 82 -8.56 5.16 5.91
C ILE A 82 -8.59 6.40 5.00
N ASP A 83 -9.56 7.27 5.19
CA ASP A 83 -9.60 8.57 4.51
C ASP A 83 -8.56 9.53 5.13
N SER A 84 -7.30 9.15 5.01
CA SER A 84 -6.14 9.90 5.48
C SER A 84 -5.38 10.54 4.32
N GLY A 85 -4.77 11.68 4.57
CA GLY A 85 -3.84 12.33 3.65
C GLY A 85 -2.45 11.67 3.70
N CYS A 86 -1.43 12.45 4.04
CA CYS A 86 -0.07 11.99 4.24
C CYS A 86 0.09 11.30 5.60
N CYS A 87 1.00 10.32 5.67
CA CYS A 87 1.42 9.71 6.93
C CYS A 87 2.40 10.58 7.74
N GLY A 88 2.82 11.72 7.20
CA GLY A 88 3.77 12.64 7.84
C GLY A 88 5.22 12.45 7.41
N MET A 89 5.59 11.30 6.88
CA MET A 89 7.00 10.97 6.58
C MET A 89 7.58 11.73 5.39
N ALA A 90 6.80 11.98 4.34
CA ALA A 90 7.22 12.76 3.16
C ALA A 90 8.65 12.43 2.68
N GLY A 91 8.91 11.20 2.28
CA GLY A 91 10.25 10.71 1.91
C GLY A 91 11.16 10.58 3.12
N SER A 92 12.27 11.33 3.16
CA SER A 92 13.22 11.35 4.29
C SER A 92 12.82 12.30 5.41
N PHE A 93 11.92 13.24 5.16
CA PHE A 93 11.54 14.33 6.07
C PHE A 93 11.27 13.86 7.50
N GLY A 94 10.41 12.85 7.68
CA GLY A 94 10.03 12.36 9.00
C GLY A 94 11.09 11.50 9.70
N TYR A 95 12.21 11.18 9.02
CA TYR A 95 13.36 10.51 9.65
C TYR A 95 14.37 11.47 10.26
N GLU A 96 14.25 12.77 9.94
CA GLU A 96 15.12 13.80 10.48
C GLU A 96 14.63 14.22 11.87
N ALA A 97 15.53 14.29 12.86
CA ALA A 97 15.16 14.53 14.25
C ALA A 97 14.40 15.85 14.43
N GLU A 98 14.77 16.88 13.67
CA GLU A 98 14.14 18.20 13.69
C GLU A 98 12.72 18.22 13.13
N HIS A 99 12.35 17.24 12.32
CA HIS A 99 11.03 17.14 11.70
C HIS A 99 10.12 16.10 12.38
N TYR A 100 10.66 15.33 13.32
CA TYR A 100 9.94 14.20 13.94
C TYR A 100 8.61 14.62 14.54
N ASP A 101 8.59 15.65 15.36
CA ASP A 101 7.37 16.13 16.03
C ASP A 101 6.30 16.58 15.04
N LEU A 102 6.73 17.29 13.96
CA LEU A 102 5.81 17.70 12.90
C LEU A 102 5.29 16.51 12.11
N SER A 103 6.15 15.54 11.79
CA SER A 103 5.79 14.30 11.12
C SER A 103 4.72 13.53 11.90
N MET A 104 4.93 13.36 13.21
CA MET A 104 3.98 12.71 14.12
C MET A 104 2.67 13.50 14.24
N THR A 105 2.73 14.83 14.32
CA THR A 105 1.54 15.69 14.33
C THR A 105 0.68 15.50 13.07
N ILE A 106 1.30 15.37 11.90
CA ILE A 106 0.59 15.10 10.64
C ILE A 106 -0.08 13.71 10.69
N ALA A 107 0.63 12.70 11.16
CA ALA A 107 0.11 11.34 11.30
C ALA A 107 -1.07 11.25 12.28
N ASP A 108 -1.00 12.01 13.37
CA ASP A 108 -2.02 12.04 14.41
C ASP A 108 -3.32 12.78 14.01
N ARG A 109 -3.35 13.42 12.85
CA ARG A 109 -4.59 14.05 12.36
C ARG A 109 -5.68 13.04 12.01
N VAL A 110 -5.31 11.92 11.37
CA VAL A 110 -6.28 10.90 10.91
C VAL A 110 -5.70 9.50 11.01
N LEU A 111 -4.46 9.28 10.53
CA LEU A 111 -3.91 7.94 10.34
C LEU A 111 -3.76 7.20 11.67
N LEU A 112 -3.01 7.73 12.61
CA LEU A 112 -2.72 7.06 13.88
C LEU A 112 -3.97 6.88 14.75
N PRO A 113 -4.89 7.85 14.87
CA PRO A 113 -6.17 7.64 15.55
C PRO A 113 -6.98 6.50 14.95
N ALA A 114 -7.07 6.40 13.62
CA ALA A 114 -7.78 5.30 12.96
C ALA A 114 -7.13 3.94 13.24
N VAL A 115 -5.79 3.89 13.20
CA VAL A 115 -5.02 2.67 13.51
C VAL A 115 -5.20 2.25 14.98
N ARG A 116 -5.15 3.19 15.91
CA ARG A 116 -5.32 2.91 17.35
C ARG A 116 -6.76 2.49 17.70
N ALA A 117 -7.75 2.97 16.95
CA ALA A 117 -9.15 2.59 17.13
C ALA A 117 -9.50 1.22 16.52
N ALA A 118 -8.67 0.71 15.62
CA ALA A 118 -8.86 -0.60 15.00
C ALA A 118 -8.61 -1.71 16.01
N SER A 119 -9.45 -2.76 15.99
CA SER A 119 -9.29 -3.94 16.85
C SER A 119 -7.94 -4.64 16.60
N GLU A 120 -7.45 -5.37 17.60
CA GLU A 120 -6.13 -6.03 17.53
C GLU A 120 -6.03 -7.05 16.40
N ASP A 121 -7.13 -7.69 16.05
CA ASP A 121 -7.25 -8.66 14.96
C ASP A 121 -7.38 -8.00 13.56
N THR A 122 -7.51 -6.67 13.50
CA THR A 122 -7.54 -5.95 12.23
C THR A 122 -6.18 -5.96 11.57
N LEU A 123 -6.13 -6.43 10.34
CA LEU A 123 -4.94 -6.44 9.50
C LEU A 123 -4.66 -5.01 8.99
N LEU A 124 -3.53 -4.44 9.38
CA LEU A 124 -3.12 -3.13 8.90
C LEU A 124 -2.31 -3.27 7.62
N VAL A 125 -2.68 -2.53 6.58
CA VAL A 125 -2.06 -2.61 5.26
C VAL A 125 -1.60 -1.24 4.79
N ALA A 126 -0.33 -1.15 4.35
CA ALA A 126 0.21 0.04 3.70
C ALA A 126 1.36 -0.33 2.76
N ASN A 127 1.33 0.17 1.52
CA ASN A 127 2.35 -0.13 0.51
C ASN A 127 3.63 0.71 0.70
N GLY A 128 3.52 1.95 1.19
CA GLY A 128 4.68 2.80 1.45
C GLY A 128 5.53 2.30 2.63
N ALA A 129 6.84 2.12 2.44
CA ALA A 129 7.75 1.72 3.52
C ALA A 129 7.74 2.74 4.67
N SER A 130 7.83 4.04 4.34
CA SER A 130 7.77 5.13 5.32
C SER A 130 6.43 5.14 6.08
N CYS A 131 5.30 4.86 5.39
CA CYS A 131 4.00 4.75 6.04
C CYS A 131 3.96 3.62 7.07
N ARG A 132 4.56 2.46 6.76
CA ARG A 132 4.63 1.34 7.70
C ARG A 132 5.50 1.67 8.91
N HIS A 133 6.64 2.35 8.71
CA HIS A 133 7.49 2.81 9.82
C HIS A 133 6.73 3.80 10.72
N GLN A 134 6.04 4.78 10.13
CA GLN A 134 5.27 5.76 10.89
C GLN A 134 4.17 5.12 11.74
N ILE A 135 3.45 4.15 11.20
CA ILE A 135 2.41 3.43 11.95
C ILE A 135 3.05 2.59 13.06
N MET A 136 4.15 1.90 12.78
CA MET A 136 4.86 1.10 13.78
C MET A 136 5.35 1.99 14.93
N ASP A 137 5.96 3.12 14.62
CA ASP A 137 6.50 4.06 15.61
C ASP A 137 5.39 4.74 16.42
N GLY A 138 4.34 5.25 15.73
CA GLY A 138 3.30 6.03 16.38
C GLY A 138 2.18 5.23 17.02
N ALA A 139 1.99 3.96 16.67
CA ALA A 139 0.91 3.12 17.19
C ALA A 139 1.36 1.73 17.69
N SER A 140 2.65 1.40 17.58
CA SER A 140 3.21 0.08 17.96
C SER A 140 2.48 -1.10 17.32
N ARG A 141 1.94 -0.93 16.11
CA ARG A 141 1.17 -1.92 15.38
C ARG A 141 1.92 -2.39 14.15
N GLN A 142 1.97 -3.72 13.93
CA GLN A 142 2.53 -4.27 12.70
C GLN A 142 1.68 -3.94 11.49
N VAL A 143 2.35 -3.57 10.38
CA VAL A 143 1.70 -3.21 9.12
C VAL A 143 2.30 -4.03 7.99
N ARG A 144 1.45 -4.61 7.17
CA ARG A 144 1.84 -5.47 6.04
C ARG A 144 1.78 -4.71 4.72
N HIS A 145 2.64 -5.07 3.79
CA HIS A 145 2.47 -4.67 2.39
C HIS A 145 1.36 -5.53 1.76
N THR A 146 0.61 -5.00 0.81
CA THR A 146 -0.46 -5.73 0.09
C THR A 146 0.00 -7.10 -0.42
N ILE A 147 1.20 -7.17 -1.00
CA ILE A 147 1.74 -8.43 -1.55
C ILE A 147 2.11 -9.43 -0.45
N GLN A 148 2.49 -8.97 0.74
CA GLN A 148 2.71 -9.88 1.88
C GLN A 148 1.38 -10.52 2.33
N VAL A 149 0.32 -9.72 2.38
CA VAL A 149 -1.02 -10.25 2.72
C VAL A 149 -1.48 -11.29 1.69
N LEU A 150 -1.28 -10.98 0.40
CA LEU A 150 -1.61 -11.92 -0.68
C LEU A 150 -0.76 -13.19 -0.60
N ALA A 151 0.54 -13.05 -0.34
CA ALA A 151 1.45 -14.19 -0.21
C ALA A 151 1.11 -15.10 0.97
N ASP A 152 0.71 -14.51 2.11
CA ASP A 152 0.30 -15.28 3.29
C ASP A 152 -1.02 -16.04 3.08
N ALA A 153 -1.86 -15.54 2.18
CA ALA A 153 -3.11 -16.22 1.80
C ALA A 153 -2.93 -17.35 0.77
N LEU A 154 -1.73 -17.46 0.15
CA LEU A 154 -1.47 -18.56 -0.79
C LEU A 154 -1.52 -19.89 -0.06
N THR A 155 -2.25 -20.84 -0.65
CA THR A 155 -2.20 -22.24 -0.21
C THR A 155 -1.04 -22.93 -0.89
N ASP A 156 -0.26 -23.72 -0.13
CA ASP A 156 0.80 -24.55 -0.70
C ASP A 156 0.20 -25.55 -1.68
N THR A 157 0.34 -25.29 -2.98
CA THR A 157 0.04 -26.26 -4.04
C THR A 157 1.23 -27.17 -4.33
N ALA A 158 2.32 -27.07 -3.58
CA ALA A 158 3.51 -27.91 -3.70
C ALA A 158 3.28 -29.25 -3.01
N GLY A 159 2.43 -30.10 -3.59
CA GLY A 159 2.17 -31.43 -3.02
C GLY A 159 1.10 -32.25 -3.73
N LYS A 160 1.15 -32.35 -5.07
CA LYS A 160 0.54 -33.49 -5.79
C LYS A 160 1.30 -33.77 -7.07
#